data_2dc22109bb43bedadf5e0f08a948659d
#
_entry.id   2dc22109bb43bedadf5e0f08a948659d
#
_cell.length_a   1.000
_cell.length_b   1.000
_cell.length_c   1.000
_cell.angle_alpha   90.00
_cell.angle_beta   90.00
_cell.angle_gamma   90.00
#
_symmetry.space_group_name_H-M   'P 1'
#
loop_
_entity.id
_entity.type
_entity.pdbx_description
1 polymer ?
#
loop_
_entity_poly.entity_id
_entity_poly.type
_entity_poly.pdbx_seq_one_letter_code
_entity_poly.pdbx_strand_id
1 'polypeptide(L)'
;DRLRSRGLGDVYKRQENAISHNLIMCNKANLLNQSAFLLGVPGSGKSFSAKELITFLILNTDDDILIADPEGEYAPLVGIMGNQGVTFHLAAGGEDRLNAMYMVDGYGENNPIVVKSQFIMSLVERIDPKGVGAKQKSIIDRCTAAVYEEAEQNGTVPTLSLIHI
;
A
#
# COMPACT_ATOMS: atom_id res chain seq x y z
N ASP A 1 21.26 9.69 -24.56
CA ASP A 1 22.27 9.17 -23.66
C ASP A 1 21.78 9.30 -22.23
N ARG A 2 21.02 8.32 -21.83
CA ARG A 2 20.37 8.33 -20.53
C ARG A 2 21.30 7.65 -19.52
N LEU A 3 22.22 8.40 -19.03
CA LEU A 3 22.72 8.19 -17.68
C LEU A 3 21.65 8.70 -16.68
N ARG A 4 20.42 8.26 -16.85
CA ARG A 4 19.57 8.04 -15.70
C ARG A 4 20.28 6.94 -14.94
N SER A 5 21.01 7.38 -13.97
CA SER A 5 21.58 6.53 -12.97
C SER A 5 20.42 5.89 -12.19
N ARG A 6 19.74 4.90 -12.81
CA ARG A 6 19.02 3.88 -12.08
C ARG A 6 19.85 3.31 -10.95
N GLY A 7 21.10 3.73 -10.88
CA GLY A 7 22.08 3.18 -10.01
C GLY A 7 22.31 3.89 -8.69
N LEU A 8 21.99 5.13 -8.52
CA LEU A 8 22.30 5.82 -7.25
C LEU A 8 21.10 5.91 -6.32
N GLY A 9 19.88 5.91 -6.86
CA GLY A 9 18.64 5.93 -6.07
C GLY A 9 18.24 4.58 -5.55
N ASP A 10 18.38 3.58 -6.31
CA ASP A 10 17.89 2.24 -5.98
C ASP A 10 18.51 1.63 -4.73
N VAL A 11 19.46 2.45 -3.93
CA VAL A 11 20.16 1.47 -3.77
C VAL A 11 21.19 1.31 -2.75
N TYR A 12 21.95 2.22 -2.46
CA TYR A 12 23.06 2.02 -1.60
C TYR A 12 22.71 2.45 -0.18
N LYS A 13 22.17 1.52 0.61
CA LYS A 13 22.23 1.69 2.04
C LYS A 13 23.70 1.68 2.43
N ARG A 14 24.18 2.83 2.84
CA ARG A 14 25.48 2.96 3.43
C ARG A 14 25.47 2.30 4.80
N GLN A 15 26.16 1.20 4.93
CA GLN A 15 26.39 0.50 6.20
C GLN A 15 27.90 0.36 6.44
N GLU A 16 28.30 0.34 7.68
CA GLU A 16 29.67 0.09 8.09
C GLU A 16 29.76 -1.32 8.69
N ASN A 17 30.74 -2.09 8.25
CA ASN A 17 31.01 -3.39 8.83
C ASN A 17 31.53 -3.19 10.26
N ALA A 18 30.90 -3.82 11.25
CA ALA A 18 31.24 -3.66 12.66
C ALA A 18 32.67 -4.09 13.03
N ILE A 19 33.30 -4.94 12.23
CA ILE A 19 34.65 -5.48 12.49
C ILE A 19 35.71 -4.74 11.66
N SER A 20 35.46 -4.58 10.36
CA SER A 20 36.47 -4.02 9.44
C SER A 20 36.32 -2.52 9.23
N HIS A 21 35.24 -1.92 9.72
CA HIS A 21 34.87 -0.50 9.48
C HIS A 21 34.80 -0.09 8.00
N ASN A 22 34.74 -1.08 7.12
CA ASN A 22 34.55 -0.81 5.70
C ASN A 22 33.12 -0.47 5.37
N LEU A 23 32.94 0.42 4.40
CA LEU A 23 31.66 0.78 3.87
C LEU A 23 31.03 -0.40 3.11
N ILE A 24 29.83 -0.80 3.51
CA ILE A 24 29.01 -1.79 2.80
C ILE A 24 27.97 -1.04 1.99
N MET A 25 27.96 -1.27 0.69
CA MET A 25 26.97 -0.74 -0.24
C MET A 25 26.24 -1.91 -0.89
N CYS A 26 24.90 -1.86 -0.86
CA CYS A 26 24.06 -2.90 -1.43
C CYS A 26 22.97 -2.29 -2.31
N ASN A 27 22.83 -2.80 -3.52
CA ASN A 27 21.71 -2.47 -4.38
C ASN A 27 20.53 -3.38 -4.03
N LYS A 28 19.47 -2.80 -3.47
CA LYS A 28 18.27 -3.55 -3.09
C LYS A 28 17.57 -4.19 -4.29
N ALA A 29 17.59 -3.57 -5.45
CA ALA A 29 16.97 -4.11 -6.66
C ALA A 29 17.59 -5.44 -7.12
N ASN A 30 18.85 -5.69 -6.73
CA ASN A 30 19.56 -6.92 -7.05
C ASN A 30 19.37 -8.04 -6.00
N LEU A 31 18.62 -7.76 -4.92
CA LEU A 31 18.34 -8.76 -3.90
C LEU A 31 17.14 -9.63 -4.30
N LEU A 32 17.21 -10.92 -3.98
CA LEU A 32 16.08 -11.85 -4.15
C LEU A 32 14.85 -11.43 -3.35
N ASN A 33 15.06 -10.81 -2.19
CA ASN A 33 14.02 -10.22 -1.36
C ASN A 33 14.42 -8.78 -1.03
N GLN A 34 13.59 -7.85 -1.49
CA GLN A 34 13.81 -6.41 -1.29
C GLN A 34 13.26 -5.90 0.04
N SER A 35 12.59 -6.76 0.82
CA SER A 35 12.06 -6.39 2.14
C SER A 35 13.19 -6.04 3.10
N ALA A 36 12.96 -5.01 3.92
CA ALA A 36 13.93 -4.58 4.92
C ALA A 36 13.24 -4.23 6.24
N PHE A 37 13.95 -4.45 7.33
CA PHE A 37 13.54 -4.04 8.66
C PHE A 37 14.50 -2.97 9.19
N LEU A 38 13.94 -1.89 9.72
CA LEU A 38 14.69 -0.83 10.41
C LEU A 38 14.39 -0.94 11.89
N LEU A 39 15.32 -1.53 12.64
CA LEU A 39 15.17 -1.77 14.06
C LEU A 39 16.02 -0.79 14.88
N GLY A 40 15.52 -0.38 16.02
CA GLY A 40 16.23 0.48 16.95
C GLY A 40 15.35 0.89 18.12
N VAL A 41 15.96 1.31 19.21
CA VAL A 41 15.26 1.85 20.38
C VAL A 41 14.60 3.21 20.06
N PRO A 42 13.61 3.65 20.84
CA PRO A 42 13.08 5.01 20.73
C PRO A 42 14.20 6.06 20.76
N GLY A 43 14.12 7.08 19.89
CA GLY A 43 15.14 8.12 19.78
C GLY A 43 16.40 7.74 18.98
N SER A 44 16.53 6.52 18.47
CA SER A 44 17.70 6.09 17.68
C SER A 44 17.76 6.62 16.25
N GLY A 45 16.81 7.46 15.82
CA GLY A 45 16.78 8.05 14.49
C GLY A 45 16.14 7.16 13.40
N LYS A 46 15.36 6.14 13.77
CA LYS A 46 14.68 5.27 12.78
C LYS A 46 13.83 6.04 11.78
N SER A 47 12.91 6.86 12.29
CA SER A 47 12.01 7.66 11.46
C SER A 47 12.77 8.67 10.61
N PHE A 48 13.87 9.23 11.13
CA PHE A 48 14.76 10.11 10.37
C PHE A 48 15.41 9.37 9.19
N SER A 49 16.00 8.19 9.45
CA SER A 49 16.61 7.38 8.40
C SER A 49 15.60 6.88 7.36
N ALA A 50 14.36 6.60 7.78
CA ALA A 50 13.28 6.25 6.86
C ALA A 50 12.90 7.44 5.97
N LYS A 51 12.75 8.63 6.54
CA LYS A 51 12.45 9.86 5.80
C LYS A 51 13.56 10.22 4.81
N GLU A 52 14.82 10.05 5.21
CA GLU A 52 15.98 10.24 4.32
C GLU A 52 15.91 9.29 3.12
N LEU A 53 15.64 8.01 3.35
CA LEU A 53 15.51 7.02 2.30
C LEU A 53 14.34 7.32 1.36
N ILE A 54 13.18 7.67 1.91
CA ILE A 54 11.99 8.04 1.14
C ILE A 54 12.28 9.27 0.28
N THR A 55 12.84 10.31 0.87
CA THR A 55 13.21 11.53 0.13
C THR A 55 14.17 11.22 -1.02
N PHE A 56 15.13 10.34 -0.76
CA PHE A 56 16.08 9.93 -1.77
C PHE A 56 15.42 9.16 -2.93
N LEU A 57 14.49 8.25 -2.63
CA LEU A 57 13.71 7.52 -3.63
C LEU A 57 12.88 8.48 -4.48
N ILE A 58 12.18 9.40 -3.86
CA ILE A 58 11.36 10.40 -4.56
C ILE A 58 12.19 11.25 -5.53
N LEU A 59 13.38 11.66 -5.13
CA LEU A 59 14.24 12.51 -5.95
C LEU A 59 14.95 11.77 -7.09
N ASN A 60 15.10 10.45 -7.00
CA ASN A 60 15.94 9.69 -7.89
C ASN A 60 15.22 8.58 -8.68
N THR A 61 13.98 8.27 -8.34
CA THR A 61 13.17 7.24 -9.03
C THR A 61 11.82 7.81 -9.45
N ASP A 62 11.16 7.12 -10.35
CA ASP A 62 9.78 7.41 -10.75
C ASP A 62 8.81 6.44 -10.04
N ASP A 63 9.23 5.83 -8.93
CA ASP A 63 8.45 4.83 -8.21
C ASP A 63 7.37 5.48 -7.33
N ASP A 64 6.21 4.85 -7.26
CA ASP A 64 5.16 5.21 -6.31
C ASP A 64 5.53 4.75 -4.90
N ILE A 65 5.33 5.61 -3.91
CA ILE A 65 5.64 5.33 -2.52
C ILE A 65 4.36 5.36 -1.68
N LEU A 66 4.05 4.22 -1.07
CA LEU A 66 2.92 4.09 -0.15
C LEU A 66 3.44 3.98 1.28
N ILE A 67 2.95 4.84 2.17
CA ILE A 67 3.33 4.88 3.58
C ILE A 67 2.12 4.62 4.46
N ALA A 68 2.17 3.60 5.30
CA ALA A 68 1.22 3.42 6.40
C ALA A 68 1.82 4.03 7.67
N ASP A 69 1.25 5.16 8.09
CA ASP A 69 1.79 6.02 9.15
C ASP A 69 0.80 6.15 10.33
N PRO A 70 0.81 5.21 11.27
CA PRO A 70 -0.11 5.26 12.42
C PRO A 70 0.18 6.41 13.39
N GLU A 71 1.38 6.96 13.37
CA GLU A 71 1.82 8.01 14.30
C GLU A 71 1.78 9.43 13.69
N GLY A 72 1.52 9.55 12.38
CA GLY A 72 1.42 10.83 11.69
C GLY A 72 2.76 11.56 11.51
N GLU A 73 3.88 10.84 11.55
CA GLU A 73 5.21 11.44 11.48
C GLU A 73 5.62 11.91 10.08
N TYR A 74 4.99 11.37 9.01
CA TYR A 74 5.38 11.62 7.62
C TYR A 74 4.58 12.74 6.95
N ALA A 75 3.51 13.24 7.54
CA ALA A 75 2.71 14.31 6.99
C ALA A 75 3.52 15.57 6.59
N PRO A 76 4.52 16.02 7.36
CA PRO A 76 5.36 17.15 6.94
C PRO A 76 6.16 16.87 5.66
N LEU A 77 6.60 15.64 5.45
CA LEU A 77 7.31 15.24 4.23
C LEU A 77 6.39 15.32 3.01
N VAL A 78 5.17 14.81 3.14
CA VAL A 78 4.15 14.89 2.08
C VAL A 78 3.82 16.35 1.76
N GLY A 79 3.71 17.22 2.77
CA GLY A 79 3.45 18.66 2.60
C GLY A 79 4.52 19.38 1.76
N ILE A 80 5.77 18.97 1.84
CA ILE A 80 6.85 19.54 1.03
C ILE A 80 6.74 19.13 -0.45
N MET A 81 6.12 17.99 -0.72
CA MET A 81 5.99 17.45 -2.08
C MET A 81 4.87 18.11 -2.89
N GLY A 82 4.05 18.95 -2.27
CA GLY A 82 2.95 19.65 -2.94
C GLY A 82 1.97 18.69 -3.62
N ASN A 83 1.74 18.85 -4.91
CA ASN A 83 0.76 18.06 -5.67
C ASN A 83 1.21 16.61 -5.97
N GLN A 84 2.43 16.23 -5.60
CA GLN A 84 2.95 14.87 -5.80
C GLN A 84 2.66 13.93 -4.63
N GLY A 85 2.21 14.47 -3.51
CA GLY A 85 1.89 13.70 -2.33
C GLY A 85 0.46 13.92 -1.83
N VAL A 86 -0.20 12.84 -1.41
CA VAL A 86 -1.55 12.88 -0.83
C VAL A 86 -1.54 12.16 0.51
N THR A 87 -2.20 12.74 1.49
CA THR A 87 -2.40 12.11 2.81
C THR A 87 -3.86 11.77 2.99
N PHE A 88 -4.15 10.53 3.36
CA PHE A 88 -5.48 10.07 3.74
C PHE A 88 -5.52 9.81 5.25
N HIS A 89 -6.47 10.43 5.93
CA HIS A 89 -6.70 10.24 7.36
C HIS A 89 -7.83 9.23 7.59
N LEU A 90 -7.48 7.96 7.67
CA LEU A 90 -8.44 6.88 7.88
C LEU A 90 -8.78 6.74 9.37
N ALA A 91 -9.89 7.30 9.80
CA ALA A 91 -10.40 7.22 11.16
C ALA A 91 -11.88 6.85 11.16
N ALA A 92 -12.35 6.24 12.25
CA ALA A 92 -13.76 5.98 12.43
C ALA A 92 -14.53 7.31 12.49
N GLY A 93 -15.47 7.51 11.55
CA GLY A 93 -16.21 8.78 11.40
C GLY A 93 -15.44 9.90 10.70
N GLY A 94 -14.26 9.64 10.18
CA GLY A 94 -13.46 10.59 9.40
C GLY A 94 -14.10 10.95 8.05
N GLU A 95 -13.61 12.01 7.45
CA GLU A 95 -14.06 12.48 6.12
C GLU A 95 -13.49 11.63 5.00
N ASP A 96 -12.24 11.16 5.14
CA ASP A 96 -11.58 10.31 4.14
C ASP A 96 -12.14 8.89 4.20
N ARG A 97 -12.56 8.40 3.05
CA ARG A 97 -13.14 7.07 2.90
C ARG A 97 -12.55 6.35 1.71
N LEU A 98 -12.18 5.10 1.91
CA LEU A 98 -11.77 4.23 0.83
C LEU A 98 -12.94 3.34 0.41
N ASN A 99 -13.29 3.38 -0.87
CA ASN A 99 -14.29 2.48 -1.41
C ASN A 99 -13.65 1.12 -1.72
N ALA A 100 -13.88 0.14 -0.86
CA ALA A 100 -13.35 -1.21 -1.00
C ALA A 100 -13.84 -1.93 -2.27
N MET A 101 -14.96 -1.48 -2.85
CA MET A 101 -15.54 -2.03 -4.08
C MET A 101 -15.00 -1.38 -5.35
N TYR A 102 -14.25 -0.27 -5.24
CA TYR A 102 -13.70 0.38 -6.43
C TYR A 102 -12.71 -0.55 -7.16
N MET A 103 -12.82 -0.62 -8.47
CA MET A 103 -11.89 -1.31 -9.35
C MET A 103 -11.37 -0.34 -10.41
N VAL A 104 -10.08 -0.41 -10.67
CA VAL A 104 -9.44 0.29 -11.79
C VAL A 104 -9.45 -0.61 -13.03
N ASP A 105 -9.29 -0.01 -14.21
CA ASP A 105 -9.15 -0.76 -15.45
C ASP A 105 -7.97 -1.74 -15.37
N GLY A 106 -8.18 -2.97 -15.78
CA GLY A 106 -7.17 -4.04 -15.70
C GLY A 106 -7.07 -4.74 -14.33
N TYR A 107 -7.91 -4.38 -13.36
CA TYR A 107 -7.94 -5.06 -12.07
C TYR A 107 -8.31 -6.54 -12.22
N GLY A 108 -7.46 -7.44 -11.66
CA GLY A 108 -7.74 -8.88 -11.65
C GLY A 108 -7.69 -9.57 -13.01
N GLU A 109 -7.11 -8.90 -14.03
CA GLU A 109 -6.92 -9.41 -15.39
C GLU A 109 -8.17 -10.13 -15.96
N ASN A 110 -8.20 -11.48 -15.89
CA ASN A 110 -9.24 -12.29 -16.51
C ASN A 110 -10.54 -12.43 -15.68
N ASN A 111 -10.48 -12.21 -14.35
CA ASN A 111 -11.61 -12.41 -13.44
C ASN A 111 -11.67 -11.35 -12.32
N PRO A 112 -11.94 -10.09 -12.64
CA PRO A 112 -11.89 -8.99 -11.67
C PRO A 112 -12.90 -9.17 -10.52
N ILE A 113 -14.11 -9.65 -10.81
CA ILE A 113 -15.17 -9.86 -9.81
C ILE A 113 -14.76 -10.94 -8.81
N VAL A 114 -14.14 -12.04 -9.27
CA VAL A 114 -13.68 -13.13 -8.39
C VAL A 114 -12.58 -12.65 -7.45
N VAL A 115 -11.60 -11.90 -7.98
CA VAL A 115 -10.52 -11.33 -7.18
C VAL A 115 -11.06 -10.32 -6.16
N LYS A 116 -12.05 -9.52 -6.56
CA LYS A 116 -12.71 -8.58 -5.67
C LYS A 116 -13.53 -9.27 -4.58
N SER A 117 -14.25 -10.33 -4.94
CA SER A 117 -14.99 -11.16 -3.97
C SER A 117 -14.07 -11.76 -2.91
N GLN A 118 -12.90 -12.28 -3.31
CA GLN A 118 -11.88 -12.77 -2.38
C GLN A 118 -11.33 -11.67 -1.47
N PHE A 119 -11.12 -10.47 -2.02
CA PHE A 119 -10.71 -9.31 -1.23
C PHE A 119 -11.78 -8.95 -0.18
N ILE A 120 -13.05 -8.87 -0.56
CA ILE A 120 -14.16 -8.58 0.36
C ILE A 120 -14.30 -9.67 1.43
N MET A 121 -14.17 -10.94 1.05
CA MET A 121 -14.14 -12.04 2.02
C MET A 121 -13.02 -11.86 3.05
N SER A 122 -11.81 -11.54 2.59
CA SER A 122 -10.66 -11.29 3.46
C SER A 122 -10.89 -10.11 4.41
N LEU A 123 -11.56 -9.06 3.92
CA LEU A 123 -11.93 -7.91 4.74
C LEU A 123 -12.91 -8.30 5.85
N VAL A 124 -13.96 -9.03 5.50
CA VAL A 124 -14.96 -9.50 6.46
C VAL A 124 -14.35 -10.46 7.48
N GLU A 125 -13.46 -11.37 7.06
CA GLU A 125 -12.73 -12.27 7.96
C GLU A 125 -11.86 -11.52 8.98
N ARG A 126 -11.36 -10.32 8.62
CA ARG A 126 -10.60 -9.48 9.57
C ARG A 126 -11.48 -8.75 10.57
N ILE A 127 -12.72 -8.46 10.20
CA ILE A 127 -13.68 -7.74 11.05
C ILE A 127 -14.41 -8.71 12.00
N ASP A 128 -14.77 -9.92 11.51
CA ASP A 128 -15.45 -10.91 12.32
C ASP A 128 -14.45 -11.85 13.03
N PRO A 129 -14.32 -11.77 14.39
CA PRO A 129 -13.41 -12.64 15.14
C PRO A 129 -13.73 -14.15 15.04
N LYS A 130 -14.95 -14.50 14.64
CA LYS A 130 -15.38 -15.89 14.46
C LYS A 130 -15.02 -16.43 13.08
N GLY A 131 -14.55 -15.54 12.19
CA GLY A 131 -14.26 -15.86 10.79
C GLY A 131 -15.54 -16.09 9.97
N VAL A 132 -15.34 -16.33 8.68
CA VAL A 132 -16.42 -16.47 7.69
C VAL A 132 -16.62 -17.95 7.34
N GLY A 133 -17.78 -18.50 7.67
CA GLY A 133 -18.14 -19.87 7.32
C GLY A 133 -18.42 -20.06 5.82
N ALA A 134 -18.46 -21.33 5.37
CA ALA A 134 -18.66 -21.65 3.94
C ALA A 134 -19.96 -21.06 3.36
N LYS A 135 -21.04 -21.04 4.13
CA LYS A 135 -22.32 -20.43 3.70
C LYS A 135 -22.18 -18.92 3.49
N GLN A 136 -21.53 -18.23 4.42
CA GLN A 136 -21.29 -16.79 4.34
C GLN A 136 -20.38 -16.45 3.16
N LYS A 137 -19.34 -17.24 2.91
CA LYS A 137 -18.46 -17.07 1.73
C LYS A 137 -19.26 -17.14 0.42
N SER A 138 -20.14 -18.13 0.29
CA SER A 138 -20.99 -18.25 -0.89
C SER A 138 -21.98 -17.09 -1.04
N ILE A 139 -22.47 -16.52 0.06
CA ILE A 139 -23.34 -15.34 0.04
C ILE A 139 -22.54 -14.13 -0.40
N ILE A 140 -21.40 -13.86 0.19
CA ILE A 140 -20.51 -12.73 -0.16
C ILE A 140 -20.16 -12.77 -1.65
N ASP A 141 -19.81 -13.95 -2.16
CA ASP A 141 -19.44 -14.12 -3.56
C ASP A 141 -20.58 -13.75 -4.51
N ARG A 142 -21.79 -14.30 -4.26
CA ARG A 142 -22.97 -13.99 -5.07
C ARG A 142 -23.39 -12.53 -4.96
N CYS A 143 -23.35 -11.96 -3.77
CA CYS A 143 -23.74 -10.56 -3.57
C CYS A 143 -22.73 -9.61 -4.23
N THR A 144 -21.44 -9.92 -4.16
CA THR A 144 -20.41 -9.15 -4.86
C THR A 144 -20.67 -9.16 -6.36
N ALA A 145 -20.93 -10.33 -6.96
CA ALA A 145 -21.23 -10.43 -8.37
C ALA A 145 -22.49 -9.62 -8.76
N ALA A 146 -23.58 -9.77 -8.01
CA ALA A 146 -24.84 -9.07 -8.27
C ALA A 146 -24.68 -7.53 -8.20
N VAL A 147 -23.93 -7.04 -7.23
CA VAL A 147 -23.66 -5.58 -7.09
C VAL A 147 -22.86 -5.04 -8.25
N TYR A 148 -21.92 -5.81 -8.81
CA TYR A 148 -21.18 -5.37 -10.00
C TYR A 148 -22.04 -5.40 -11.26
N GLU A 149 -22.87 -6.41 -11.42
CA GLU A 149 -23.83 -6.48 -12.55
C GLU A 149 -24.80 -5.29 -12.53
N GLU A 150 -25.35 -4.96 -11.36
CA GLU A 150 -26.23 -3.81 -11.19
C GLU A 150 -25.50 -2.48 -11.43
N ALA A 151 -24.29 -2.34 -10.92
CA ALA A 151 -23.46 -1.16 -11.11
C ALA A 151 -23.11 -0.93 -12.59
N GLU A 152 -22.81 -1.99 -13.33
CA GLU A 152 -22.53 -1.95 -14.77
C GLU A 152 -23.77 -1.51 -15.56
N GLN A 153 -24.94 -2.06 -15.24
CA GLN A 153 -26.20 -1.68 -15.89
C GLN A 153 -26.57 -0.22 -15.64
N ASN A 154 -26.29 0.30 -14.46
CA ASN A 154 -26.63 1.66 -14.04
C ASN A 154 -25.52 2.68 -14.32
N GLY A 155 -24.35 2.27 -14.78
CA GLY A 155 -23.18 3.14 -14.96
C GLY A 155 -22.68 3.76 -13.67
N THR A 156 -22.83 3.07 -12.54
CA THR A 156 -22.45 3.57 -11.21
C THR A 156 -21.24 2.82 -10.64
N VAL A 157 -20.57 3.42 -9.68
CA VAL A 157 -19.49 2.76 -8.95
C VAL A 157 -20.08 2.00 -7.78
N PRO A 158 -19.85 0.68 -7.65
CA PRO A 158 -20.40 -0.11 -6.56
C PRO A 158 -19.78 0.29 -5.22
N THR A 159 -20.57 0.18 -4.15
CA THR A 159 -20.13 0.43 -2.78
C THR A 159 -20.55 -0.70 -1.85
N LEU A 160 -19.86 -0.90 -0.72
CA LEU A 160 -20.23 -1.90 0.26
C LEU A 160 -21.64 -1.69 0.85
N SER A 161 -22.17 -0.47 0.81
CA SER A 161 -23.52 -0.18 1.28
C SER A 161 -24.61 -0.84 0.43
N LEU A 162 -24.31 -1.26 -0.79
CA LEU A 162 -25.23 -1.99 -1.68
C LEU A 162 -25.30 -3.49 -1.32
N ILE A 163 -24.42 -3.99 -0.47
CA ILE A 163 -24.43 -5.39 0.03
C ILE A 163 -25.37 -5.53 1.26
N HIS A 164 -26.31 -4.65 1.45
CA HIS A 164 -27.32 -4.82 2.48
C HIS A 164 -28.28 -5.96 2.09
N ILE A 165 -28.05 -7.10 2.71
CA ILE A 165 -28.97 -8.24 2.70
C ILE A 165 -29.50 -8.45 4.12
#